data_3ac2f904a9a05d75a10795647e8b86c8
#
_entry.id   3ac2f904a9a05d75a10795647e8b86c8
#
_cell.length_a   1.000
_cell.length_b   1.000
_cell.length_c   1.000
_cell.angle_alpha   90.00
_cell.angle_beta   90.00
_cell.angle_gamma   90.00
#
_symmetry.space_group_name_H-M   'P 1'
#
loop_
_entity.id
_entity.type
_entity.pdbx_description
1 polymer ?
#
loop_
_entity_poly.entity_id
_entity_poly.type
_entity_poly.pdbx_seq_one_letter_code
_entity_poly.pdbx_strand_id
1 'polypeptide(L)' 'MEQYIIDAFTDKIFAGNSAAVCVMEQWIDESIMQNIAIENNLSETAFAVKEGEHYHLRWFTPGGEI' A
#
# COMPACT_ATOMS: atom_id res chain seq x y z
N MET A 1 8.80 6.81 -7.94
CA MET A 1 7.71 6.06 -7.29
C MET A 1 6.40 6.75 -7.57
N GLU A 2 5.43 6.00 -7.98
CA GLU A 2 4.10 6.52 -8.22
C GLU A 2 3.17 6.01 -7.13
N GLN A 3 2.28 6.86 -6.66
CA GLN A 3 1.33 6.49 -5.63
C GLN A 3 -0.09 6.77 -6.09
N TYR A 4 -0.96 5.79 -5.89
CA TYR A 4 -2.36 5.91 -6.21
C TYR A 4 -3.17 5.68 -4.95
N ILE A 5 -4.23 6.46 -4.78
CA ILE A 5 -5.13 6.28 -3.65
C ILE A 5 -6.44 5.76 -4.20
N ILE A 6 -6.86 4.62 -3.68
CA ILE A 6 -8.09 4.00 -4.12
C ILE A 6 -8.95 3.67 -2.92
N ASP A 7 -10.24 3.61 -3.16
CA ASP A 7 -11.18 3.15 -2.14
C ASP A 7 -11.34 1.66 -2.33
N ALA A 8 -11.00 0.92 -1.30
CA ALA A 8 -11.19 -0.52 -1.34
C ALA A 8 -12.65 -0.82 -1.10
N PHE A 9 -13.28 -1.41 -2.09
CA PHE A 9 -14.68 -1.74 -2.00
C PHE A 9 -14.90 -3.04 -1.30
N THR A 10 -15.87 -3.05 -0.45
CA THR A 10 -16.38 -4.30 0.09
C THR A 10 -17.89 -4.24 -0.03
N ASP A 11 -18.54 -5.36 0.07
CA ASP A 11 -19.99 -5.42 0.01
C ASP A 11 -20.64 -4.97 1.29
N LYS A 12 -19.87 -4.51 2.23
CA LYS A 12 -20.38 -4.19 3.55
C LYS A 12 -20.79 -2.75 3.64
N ILE A 13 -21.75 -2.50 4.46
CA ILE A 13 -22.41 -1.23 4.56
C ILE A 13 -21.50 -0.06 4.88
N PHE A 14 -20.57 -0.27 5.76
CA PHE A 14 -19.64 0.80 6.14
C PHE A 14 -18.32 0.60 5.47
N ALA A 15 -18.37 0.06 4.36
CA ALA A 15 -17.18 -0.37 3.74
C ALA A 15 -16.66 0.68 2.83
N GLY A 16 -15.49 0.70 2.63
CA GLY A 16 -14.76 1.66 1.85
C GLY A 16 -13.62 2.05 2.70
N ASN A 17 -12.63 1.20 2.75
CA ASN A 17 -11.39 1.56 3.36
C ASN A 17 -10.54 2.17 2.28
N SER A 18 -10.03 3.36 2.54
CA SER A 18 -9.09 3.96 1.61
C SER A 18 -7.77 3.20 1.66
N ALA A 19 -7.21 2.98 0.52
CA ALA A 19 -5.92 2.32 0.39
C ALA A 19 -5.05 3.11 -0.58
N ALA A 20 -3.76 3.13 -0.33
CA ALA A 20 -2.79 3.70 -1.25
C ALA A 20 -2.00 2.58 -1.89
N VAL A 21 -1.67 2.74 -3.16
CA VAL A 21 -0.81 1.79 -3.86
C VAL A 21 0.38 2.56 -4.38
N CYS A 22 1.57 2.17 -3.95
CA CYS A 22 2.81 2.78 -4.37
C CYS A 22 3.54 1.84 -5.32
N VAL A 23 3.70 2.26 -6.56
CA VAL A 23 4.38 1.45 -7.58
C VAL A 23 5.82 1.91 -7.66
N MET A 24 6.74 0.97 -7.50
CA MET A 24 8.17 1.26 -7.44
C MET A 24 8.93 0.38 -8.41
N GLU A 25 10.10 0.84 -8.83
CA GLU A 25 10.96 0.03 -9.69
C GLU A 25 11.77 -0.98 -8.90
N GLN A 26 12.05 -0.66 -7.66
CA GLN A 26 12.77 -1.56 -6.77
C GLN A 26 12.34 -1.31 -5.34
N TRP A 27 12.62 -2.28 -4.48
CA TRP A 27 12.26 -2.17 -3.07
C TRP A 27 13.09 -1.08 -2.38
N ILE A 28 12.44 -0.36 -1.49
CA ILE A 28 13.09 0.63 -0.62
C ILE A 28 13.11 0.06 0.78
N ASP A 29 13.81 0.73 1.68
CA ASP A 29 13.92 0.26 3.06
C ASP A 29 12.55 0.09 3.69
N GLU A 30 12.40 -0.99 4.44
CA GLU A 30 11.16 -1.28 5.13
C GLU A 30 10.72 -0.16 6.04
N SER A 31 11.68 0.49 6.73
CA SER A 31 11.36 1.60 7.60
C SER A 31 10.76 2.78 6.84
N ILE A 32 11.21 2.99 5.61
CA ILE A 32 10.67 4.05 4.78
C ILE A 32 9.26 3.70 4.34
N MET A 33 9.03 2.46 3.95
CA MET A 33 7.69 2.02 3.60
C MET A 33 6.73 2.16 4.77
N GLN A 34 7.17 1.79 5.96
CA GLN A 34 6.35 1.94 7.15
C GLN A 34 6.04 3.41 7.44
N ASN A 35 7.02 4.29 7.26
CA ASN A 35 6.81 5.72 7.46
C ASN A 35 5.81 6.28 6.45
N ILE A 36 5.86 5.82 5.21
CA ILE A 36 4.90 6.23 4.21
C ILE A 36 3.50 5.78 4.60
N ALA A 37 3.37 4.56 5.09
CA ALA A 37 2.08 4.06 5.54
C ALA A 37 1.52 4.88 6.70
N ILE A 38 2.37 5.29 7.61
CA ILE A 38 1.97 6.13 8.73
C ILE A 38 1.56 7.52 8.23
N GLU A 39 2.34 8.10 7.34
CA GLU A 39 2.05 9.41 6.78
C GLU A 39 0.73 9.44 6.02
N ASN A 40 0.45 8.38 5.28
CA ASN A 40 -0.81 8.28 4.55
C ASN A 40 -1.99 8.19 5.48
N ASN A 41 -1.80 7.60 6.64
CA ASN A 41 -2.86 7.43 7.64
C ASN A 41 -4.12 6.80 7.05
N LEU A 42 -3.93 5.86 6.13
CA LEU A 42 -5.01 5.11 5.51
C LEU A 42 -5.06 3.72 6.12
N SER A 43 -6.13 3.00 5.84
CA SER A 43 -6.27 1.64 6.37
C SER A 43 -5.12 0.76 5.92
N GLU A 44 -4.74 0.89 4.66
CA GLU A 44 -3.69 0.05 4.10
C GLU A 44 -2.89 0.81 3.05
N THR A 45 -1.62 0.48 2.95
CA THR A 45 -0.76 0.96 1.88
C THR A 45 -0.05 -0.25 1.27
N ALA A 46 -0.22 -0.44 -0.01
CA ALA A 46 0.44 -1.51 -0.73
C ALA A 46 1.63 -0.95 -1.47
N PHE A 47 2.73 -1.69 -1.43
CA PHE A 47 3.92 -1.36 -2.20
C PHE A 47 4.09 -2.44 -3.24
N ALA A 48 4.21 -2.04 -4.49
CA ALA A 48 4.27 -2.97 -5.61
C ALA A 48 5.56 -2.78 -6.38
N VAL A 49 6.25 -3.88 -6.61
CA VAL A 49 7.45 -3.89 -7.43
C VAL A 49 7.24 -4.91 -8.53
N LYS A 50 7.47 -4.50 -9.76
CA LYS A 50 7.33 -5.40 -10.88
C LYS A 50 8.51 -6.34 -10.94
N GLU A 51 8.20 -7.64 -11.03
CA GLU A 51 9.21 -8.68 -11.19
C GLU A 51 8.82 -9.54 -12.38
N GLY A 52 9.50 -9.34 -13.50
CA GLY A 52 9.13 -10.02 -14.73
C GLY A 52 7.75 -9.58 -15.20
N GLU A 53 6.83 -10.52 -15.28
CA GLU A 53 5.47 -10.24 -15.71
C GLU A 53 4.50 -10.12 -14.53
N HIS A 54 5.02 -10.18 -13.33
CA HIS A 54 4.19 -10.15 -12.12
C HIS A 54 4.57 -8.97 -11.24
N TYR A 55 3.67 -8.60 -10.37
CA TYR A 55 3.95 -7.62 -9.33
C TYR A 55 4.05 -8.33 -8.01
N HIS A 56 5.06 -7.99 -7.25
CA HIS A 56 5.20 -8.46 -5.88
C HIS A 56 4.66 -7.36 -4.98
N LEU A 57 3.76 -7.70 -4.09
CA LEU A 57 3.10 -6.72 -3.22
C LEU A 57 3.48 -6.94 -1.77
N ARG A 58 3.64 -5.83 -1.06
CA ARG A 58 3.75 -5.85 0.39
C ARG A 58 2.75 -4.85 0.94
N TRP A 59 2.03 -5.25 1.95
CA TRP A 59 0.95 -4.47 2.52
C TRP A 59 1.30 -3.97 3.90
N PHE A 60 1.09 -2.68 4.12
CA PHE A 60 1.38 -2.06 5.40
C PHE A 60 0.14 -1.36 5.93
N THR A 61 -0.03 -1.40 7.25
CA THR A 61 -0.97 -0.53 7.93
C THR A 61 -0.13 0.48 8.72
N PRO A 62 -0.74 1.53 9.27
CA PRO A 62 0.02 2.42 10.15
C PRO A 62 0.66 1.70 11.34
N GLY A 63 0.14 0.54 11.68
CA GLY A 63 0.69 -0.25 12.78
C GLY A 63 1.74 -1.27 12.39
N GLY A 64 1.98 -1.47 11.10
CA GLY A 64 2.99 -2.43 10.66
C GLY A 64 2.59 -3.17 9.41
N GLU A 65 3.49 -4.01 8.95
CA GLU A 65 3.26 -4.84 7.78
C GLU A 65 2.33 -6.00 8.11
N ILE A 66 1.46 -6.31 7.17
CA ILE A 66 0.52 -7.42 7.30
C ILE A 66 1.10 -8.65 6.63
#